data_d670da11ca9e038d18822899a1bc0b00
#
_entry.id   d670da11ca9e038d18822899a1bc0b00
#
_cell.length_a   1.000
_cell.length_b   1.000
_cell.length_c   1.000
_cell.angle_alpha   90.00
_cell.angle_beta   90.00
_cell.angle_gamma   90.00
#
_symmetry.space_group_name_H-M   'P 1'
#
loop_
_entity.id
_entity.type
_entity.pdbx_description
1 polymer ?
#
loop_
_entity_poly.entity_id
_entity_poly.type
_entity_poly.pdbx_seq_one_letter_code
_entity_poly.pdbx_strand_id
1 'polypeptide(L)'
;TDKKSSHKIRYRKIPREHIDGGKIMKEIMNNESNGNEIGNNGIGNNGTEVKKYRLEHDSIGEKEVPIDAYYGVQTLRAHENFYITGLKMHPELIKSVAQIKKAAAITNFEVGELDKKRASAITQACDEIIGGKLHDQFIVDPIQGGAGTSLNMNANEVIANRAIEILGGKKGDYSLVNPNDHVNFGQSTNDVFPSCGKMAALKLISNAQEQLKRLEAALMDKSKEFDSVIKMGRTQLQDAVPIRLGQESHAYASAIRRDIKRFDNAKEEIRCLNLGGTAIGTGLNADVQYFHRVVKNMSTLTGEELVQSYDMIDATQNLDSYASVSGIGKNCAVNLSKMCNDLRLMSSGPRTGFGEINLPARQNGSSIMPGKINPVIPEVVNQVAFNIIGNDMTITMAAEAGQLELNAFEPIIFYNLFESIETLASAVKTLVDNCIVGITANKEHCLKEVENSIGVITAICPYVGYETAANIAKEALRTGRQVRDLILEKGLMDE
;
A
#
# COMPACT_ATOMS: atom_id res chain seq x y z
N THR A 1 -52.61 14.42 35.48
CA THR A 1 -52.00 15.58 36.16
C THR A 1 -50.53 15.33 36.40
N ASP A 2 -49.78 15.86 35.46
CA ASP A 2 -48.71 16.85 35.55
C ASP A 2 -47.34 16.30 36.07
N LYS A 3 -46.21 16.54 35.48
CA LYS A 3 -45.63 17.61 34.64
C LYS A 3 -44.38 17.09 33.93
N LYS A 4 -44.24 17.38 32.64
CA LYS A 4 -42.99 17.29 31.87
C LYS A 4 -42.05 18.39 32.34
N SER A 5 -40.79 18.05 32.67
CA SER A 5 -39.72 19.02 32.74
C SER A 5 -38.73 18.76 31.60
N SER A 6 -38.83 19.59 30.59
CA SER A 6 -37.89 19.63 29.48
C SER A 6 -36.71 20.53 29.81
N HIS A 7 -35.52 19.97 29.98
CA HIS A 7 -34.27 20.74 30.04
C HIS A 7 -33.87 21.18 28.63
N LYS A 8 -34.18 22.45 28.33
CA LYS A 8 -33.65 23.15 27.14
C LYS A 8 -32.19 23.58 27.42
N ILE A 9 -31.25 22.95 26.75
CA ILE A 9 -29.88 23.45 26.67
C ILE A 9 -29.88 24.70 25.77
N ARG A 10 -29.60 25.87 26.38
CA ARG A 10 -29.45 27.15 25.67
C ARG A 10 -28.05 27.20 25.07
N TYR A 11 -27.95 27.11 23.76
CA TYR A 11 -26.73 27.50 23.03
C TYR A 11 -26.61 29.03 23.04
N ARG A 12 -25.54 29.56 23.64
CA ARG A 12 -25.14 30.97 23.51
C ARG A 12 -24.73 31.24 22.06
N LYS A 13 -25.45 32.09 21.38
CA LYS A 13 -25.06 32.66 20.07
C LYS A 13 -23.80 33.50 20.27
N ILE A 14 -22.71 33.13 19.64
CA ILE A 14 -21.51 33.97 19.46
C ILE A 14 -21.83 34.92 18.30
N PRO A 15 -21.63 36.26 18.43
CA PRO A 15 -21.84 37.18 17.34
C PRO A 15 -20.83 36.89 16.20
N ARG A 16 -21.29 36.79 14.98
CA ARG A 16 -20.43 36.79 13.78
C ARG A 16 -20.01 38.23 13.52
N GLU A 17 -18.79 38.60 13.86
CA GLU A 17 -18.15 39.77 13.30
C GLU A 17 -17.82 39.47 11.84
N HIS A 18 -18.30 40.34 10.94
CA HIS A 18 -17.93 40.36 9.54
C HIS A 18 -16.45 40.71 9.40
N ILE A 19 -15.63 39.68 9.10
CA ILE A 19 -14.24 39.93 8.68
C ILE A 19 -14.30 40.29 7.19
N ASP A 20 -14.09 41.55 6.90
CA ASP A 20 -13.98 42.09 5.53
C ASP A 20 -12.64 41.69 4.92
N GLY A 21 -12.65 40.61 4.12
CA GLY A 21 -11.49 40.05 3.43
C GLY A 21 -10.78 41.04 2.49
N GLY A 22 -11.44 42.15 2.14
CA GLY A 22 -10.85 43.21 1.31
C GLY A 22 -9.85 44.12 2.06
N LYS A 23 -9.96 44.22 3.38
CA LYS A 23 -9.04 44.99 4.20
C LYS A 23 -7.71 44.28 4.47
N ILE A 24 -7.76 42.97 4.67
CA ILE A 24 -6.55 42.18 4.92
C ILE A 24 -5.67 42.10 3.66
N MET A 25 -6.27 42.01 2.47
CA MET A 25 -5.49 42.04 1.23
C MET A 25 -4.84 43.42 0.94
N LYS A 26 -5.47 44.53 1.34
CA LYS A 26 -4.87 45.86 1.20
C LYS A 26 -3.74 46.12 2.19
N GLU A 27 -3.78 45.57 3.39
CA GLU A 27 -2.66 45.67 4.35
C GLU A 27 -1.45 44.84 3.93
N ILE A 28 -1.64 43.71 3.30
CA ILE A 28 -0.53 42.90 2.77
C ILE A 28 0.12 43.57 1.56
N MET A 29 -0.64 44.20 0.68
CA MET A 29 -0.09 44.93 -0.49
C MET A 29 0.54 46.29 -0.16
N ASN A 30 0.17 46.91 0.96
CA ASN A 30 0.78 48.21 1.37
C ASN A 30 2.06 48.07 2.21
N ASN A 31 2.40 46.86 2.68
CA ASN A 31 3.66 46.62 3.38
C ASN A 31 4.87 46.36 2.46
N GLU A 32 4.64 46.20 1.15
CA GLU A 32 5.73 46.04 0.17
C GLU A 32 6.22 47.37 -0.46
N SER A 33 5.63 48.50 -0.11
CA SER A 33 5.95 49.82 -0.77
C SER A 33 6.60 50.88 0.08
N ASN A 34 7.01 50.60 1.33
CA ASN A 34 7.74 51.60 2.14
C ASN A 34 9.01 51.00 2.74
N GLY A 35 10.10 51.16 2.04
CA GLY A 35 11.44 50.78 2.48
C GLY A 35 12.51 51.25 1.53
N ASN A 36 12.58 52.56 1.28
CA ASN A 36 13.73 53.13 0.61
C ASN A 36 14.39 54.22 1.48
N GLU A 37 15.70 54.16 1.42
CA GLU A 37 16.73 55.11 1.87
C GLU A 37 17.29 54.91 3.28
N ILE A 38 18.50 54.33 3.31
CA ILE A 38 19.74 54.97 3.81
C ILE A 38 20.90 53.94 3.75
N GLY A 39 22.01 54.32 3.12
CA GLY A 39 23.36 53.81 3.47
C GLY A 39 24.02 52.83 2.48
N ASN A 40 24.73 53.43 1.57
CA ASN A 40 25.82 52.87 0.77
C ASN A 40 26.90 52.22 1.65
N ASN A 41 27.17 50.92 1.49
CA ASN A 41 28.50 50.29 1.44
C ASN A 41 28.40 48.79 1.68
N GLY A 42 28.82 48.01 0.71
CA GLY A 42 29.03 46.57 0.89
C GLY A 42 28.59 45.76 -0.35
N ILE A 43 29.56 45.50 -1.20
CA ILE A 43 29.45 44.60 -2.35
C ILE A 43 29.03 43.20 -1.83
N GLY A 44 27.76 42.85 -1.96
CA GLY A 44 27.22 41.54 -1.78
C GLY A 44 26.71 41.02 -3.12
N ASN A 45 27.41 40.08 -3.70
CA ASN A 45 27.08 39.40 -4.94
C ASN A 45 25.81 38.54 -4.72
N ASN A 46 24.61 39.09 -4.85
CA ASN A 46 23.40 38.32 -5.05
C ASN A 46 23.34 37.92 -6.52
N GLY A 47 24.08 36.86 -6.85
CA GLY A 47 23.92 36.19 -8.12
C GLY A 47 22.54 35.54 -8.19
N THR A 48 21.57 36.24 -8.76
CA THR A 48 20.41 35.61 -9.38
C THR A 48 20.96 34.65 -10.43
N GLU A 49 21.01 33.36 -10.14
CA GLU A 49 21.30 32.35 -11.15
C GLU A 49 20.29 32.56 -12.28
N VAL A 50 20.76 33.05 -13.41
CA VAL A 50 19.97 33.15 -14.63
C VAL A 50 19.69 31.71 -15.06
N LYS A 51 18.50 31.22 -14.76
CA LYS A 51 18.07 29.90 -15.22
C LYS A 51 18.22 29.86 -16.74
N LYS A 52 19.12 29.02 -17.22
CA LYS A 52 19.30 28.80 -18.66
C LYS A 52 18.26 27.79 -19.13
N TYR A 53 17.65 28.06 -20.25
CA TYR A 53 16.66 27.21 -20.89
C TYR A 53 17.17 26.74 -22.26
N ARG A 54 16.66 25.60 -22.73
CA ARG A 54 16.75 25.16 -24.09
C ARG A 54 15.34 25.16 -24.69
N LEU A 55 15.24 25.52 -25.97
CA LEU A 55 13.96 25.49 -26.68
C LEU A 55 13.73 24.08 -27.23
N GLU A 56 12.61 23.47 -26.87
CA GLU A 56 12.14 22.21 -27.44
C GLU A 56 10.78 22.40 -28.10
N HIS A 57 10.39 21.48 -28.99
CA HIS A 57 9.10 21.53 -29.66
C HIS A 57 8.44 20.16 -29.70
N ASP A 58 7.12 20.15 -29.74
CA ASP A 58 6.26 19.00 -30.02
C ASP A 58 5.16 19.38 -31.01
N SER A 59 4.16 18.53 -31.22
CA SER A 59 3.04 18.79 -32.13
C SER A 59 2.14 19.97 -31.71
N ILE A 60 2.25 20.45 -30.46
CA ILE A 60 1.45 21.58 -29.92
C ILE A 60 2.20 22.90 -30.10
N GLY A 61 3.54 22.88 -30.21
CA GLY A 61 4.37 24.05 -30.40
C GLY A 61 5.67 24.05 -29.58
N GLU A 62 6.34 25.18 -29.56
CA GLU A 62 7.62 25.37 -28.85
C GLU A 62 7.42 25.66 -27.38
N LYS A 63 8.41 25.28 -26.54
CA LYS A 63 8.45 25.55 -25.10
C LYS A 63 9.87 25.56 -24.57
N GLU A 64 10.12 26.45 -23.61
CA GLU A 64 11.39 26.53 -22.89
C GLU A 64 11.44 25.45 -21.79
N VAL A 65 12.47 24.60 -21.85
CA VAL A 65 12.77 23.55 -20.86
C VAL A 65 14.06 23.93 -20.13
N PRO A 66 14.17 23.78 -18.79
CA PRO A 66 15.41 24.07 -18.08
C PRO A 66 16.59 23.29 -18.67
N ILE A 67 17.73 23.96 -18.86
CA ILE A 67 18.87 23.37 -19.60
C ILE A 67 19.44 22.13 -18.93
N ASP A 68 19.35 22.06 -17.59
CA ASP A 68 19.86 20.95 -16.80
C ASP A 68 18.86 19.78 -16.65
N ALA A 69 17.59 19.98 -16.99
CA ALA A 69 16.58 18.96 -16.91
C ALA A 69 16.84 17.81 -17.90
N TYR A 70 16.59 16.57 -17.47
CA TYR A 70 16.58 15.39 -18.36
C TYR A 70 15.21 15.15 -18.95
N TYR A 71 14.12 15.62 -18.34
CA TYR A 71 12.80 15.64 -18.97
C TYR A 71 12.76 16.68 -20.10
N GLY A 72 11.78 16.53 -20.98
CA GLY A 72 11.60 17.42 -22.14
C GLY A 72 10.26 18.14 -22.11
N VAL A 73 9.86 18.64 -23.28
CA VAL A 73 8.69 19.49 -23.48
C VAL A 73 7.37 18.79 -23.14
N GLN A 74 7.21 17.50 -23.47
CA GLN A 74 5.97 16.77 -23.22
C GLN A 74 5.76 16.52 -21.73
N THR A 75 6.82 16.17 -21.01
CA THR A 75 6.79 16.05 -19.54
C THR A 75 6.46 17.37 -18.88
N LEU A 76 7.07 18.46 -19.32
CA LEU A 76 6.83 19.79 -18.73
C LEU A 76 5.37 20.22 -18.90
N ARG A 77 4.77 19.99 -20.09
CA ARG A 77 3.34 20.26 -20.31
C ARG A 77 2.45 19.39 -19.40
N ALA A 78 2.77 18.12 -19.25
CA ALA A 78 2.02 17.22 -18.37
C ALA A 78 2.10 17.66 -16.90
N HIS A 79 3.28 18.06 -16.44
CA HIS A 79 3.48 18.58 -15.09
C HIS A 79 2.68 19.87 -14.83
N GLU A 80 2.60 20.76 -15.81
CA GLU A 80 1.79 21.98 -15.70
C GLU A 80 0.28 21.72 -15.77
N ASN A 81 -0.15 20.64 -16.45
CA ASN A 81 -1.56 20.30 -16.56
C ASN A 81 -2.10 19.54 -15.34
N PHE A 82 -1.28 18.69 -14.71
CA PHE A 82 -1.69 17.78 -13.64
C PHE A 82 -0.93 18.09 -12.33
N TYR A 83 -1.51 18.92 -11.50
CA TYR A 83 -1.05 19.27 -10.15
C TYR A 83 -2.09 18.80 -9.11
N ILE A 84 -2.40 17.50 -9.13
CA ILE A 84 -3.53 16.90 -8.40
C ILE A 84 -3.12 16.53 -6.98
N THR A 85 -2.06 15.73 -6.83
CA THR A 85 -1.62 15.24 -5.51
C THR A 85 -0.42 16.01 -4.97
N GLY A 86 0.42 16.56 -5.83
CA GLY A 86 1.73 17.11 -5.50
C GLY A 86 2.75 16.06 -5.06
N LEU A 87 2.44 14.77 -5.20
CA LEU A 87 3.32 13.67 -4.87
C LEU A 87 4.23 13.32 -6.05
N LYS A 88 5.31 12.62 -5.75
CA LYS A 88 6.21 12.06 -6.77
C LYS A 88 5.71 10.69 -7.22
N MET A 89 6.13 10.33 -8.44
CA MET A 89 5.91 8.99 -8.98
C MET A 89 6.56 7.92 -8.09
N HIS A 90 5.87 6.79 -7.92
CA HIS A 90 6.35 5.68 -7.10
C HIS A 90 7.69 5.12 -7.63
N PRO A 91 8.73 4.95 -6.77
CA PRO A 91 10.05 4.52 -7.22
C PRO A 91 10.06 3.18 -7.97
N GLU A 92 9.26 2.19 -7.54
CA GLU A 92 9.19 0.90 -8.23
C GLU A 92 8.52 1.02 -9.60
N LEU A 93 7.61 1.98 -9.82
CA LEU A 93 7.03 2.24 -11.13
C LEU A 93 8.07 2.88 -12.08
N ILE A 94 8.90 3.81 -11.58
CA ILE A 94 10.03 4.40 -12.33
C ILE A 94 11.02 3.32 -12.75
N LYS A 95 11.39 2.43 -11.83
CA LYS A 95 12.29 1.30 -12.15
C LYS A 95 11.68 0.37 -13.19
N SER A 96 10.40 0.04 -13.05
CA SER A 96 9.70 -0.87 -13.95
C SER A 96 9.59 -0.32 -15.37
N VAL A 97 9.28 0.97 -15.53
CA VAL A 97 9.26 1.58 -16.88
C VAL A 97 10.66 1.59 -17.49
N ALA A 98 11.71 1.85 -16.71
CA ALA A 98 13.09 1.78 -17.21
C ALA A 98 13.50 0.35 -17.59
N GLN A 99 13.07 -0.67 -16.87
CA GLN A 99 13.28 -2.08 -17.22
C GLN A 99 12.60 -2.43 -18.55
N ILE A 100 11.36 -1.99 -18.77
CA ILE A 100 10.64 -2.18 -20.03
C ILE A 100 11.38 -1.49 -21.19
N LYS A 101 11.79 -0.22 -21.01
CA LYS A 101 12.54 0.51 -22.04
C LYS A 101 13.88 -0.16 -22.37
N LYS A 102 14.56 -0.72 -21.36
CA LYS A 102 15.78 -1.51 -21.56
C LYS A 102 15.50 -2.78 -22.37
N ALA A 103 14.47 -3.55 -22.00
CA ALA A 103 14.09 -4.77 -22.71
C ALA A 103 13.69 -4.46 -24.18
N ALA A 104 12.94 -3.37 -24.37
CA ALA A 104 12.54 -2.91 -25.70
C ALA A 104 13.75 -2.51 -26.56
N ALA A 105 14.72 -1.75 -26.02
CA ALA A 105 15.93 -1.35 -26.73
C ALA A 105 16.79 -2.57 -27.13
N ILE A 106 16.94 -3.55 -26.23
CA ILE A 106 17.63 -4.81 -26.52
C ILE A 106 16.92 -5.56 -27.67
N THR A 107 15.59 -5.69 -27.57
CA THR A 107 14.80 -6.42 -28.54
C THR A 107 14.83 -5.73 -29.93
N ASN A 108 14.68 -4.40 -29.95
CA ASN A 108 14.77 -3.62 -31.19
C ASN A 108 16.16 -3.72 -31.85
N PHE A 109 17.23 -3.80 -31.07
CA PHE A 109 18.57 -4.08 -31.59
C PHE A 109 18.66 -5.50 -32.17
N GLU A 110 18.12 -6.50 -31.50
CA GLU A 110 18.14 -7.91 -31.96
C GLU A 110 17.38 -8.13 -33.26
N VAL A 111 16.30 -7.37 -33.50
CA VAL A 111 15.49 -7.46 -34.71
C VAL A 111 15.96 -6.50 -35.83
N GLY A 112 16.96 -5.66 -35.56
CA GLY A 112 17.56 -4.77 -36.53
C GLY A 112 16.91 -3.38 -36.66
N GLU A 113 15.95 -3.04 -35.82
CA GLU A 113 15.24 -1.75 -35.86
C GLU A 113 16.01 -0.64 -35.12
N LEU A 114 16.96 -0.99 -34.26
CA LEU A 114 17.79 -0.03 -33.52
C LEU A 114 19.27 -0.37 -33.69
N ASP A 115 20.10 0.62 -34.01
CA ASP A 115 21.55 0.40 -34.15
C ASP A 115 22.21 0.17 -32.79
N LYS A 116 23.36 -0.50 -32.81
CA LYS A 116 24.12 -0.90 -31.62
C LYS A 116 24.51 0.30 -30.74
N LYS A 117 24.85 1.44 -31.32
CA LYS A 117 25.34 2.62 -30.61
C LYS A 117 24.22 3.23 -29.76
N ARG A 118 23.03 3.43 -30.36
CA ARG A 118 21.84 3.93 -29.65
C ARG A 118 21.33 2.93 -28.64
N ALA A 119 21.21 1.64 -28.99
CA ALA A 119 20.77 0.59 -28.09
C ALA A 119 21.65 0.53 -26.81
N SER A 120 22.97 0.58 -26.97
CA SER A 120 23.90 0.59 -25.84
C SER A 120 23.73 1.82 -24.94
N ALA A 121 23.57 3.02 -25.51
CA ALA A 121 23.39 4.25 -24.74
C ALA A 121 22.03 4.26 -23.99
N ILE A 122 20.95 3.81 -24.64
CA ILE A 122 19.62 3.69 -24.03
C ILE A 122 19.65 2.67 -22.87
N THR A 123 20.25 1.49 -23.08
CA THR A 123 20.34 0.48 -22.02
C THR A 123 21.16 0.96 -20.82
N GLN A 124 22.26 1.68 -21.05
CA GLN A 124 23.06 2.26 -19.98
C GLN A 124 22.28 3.35 -19.22
N ALA A 125 21.53 4.22 -19.89
CA ALA A 125 20.66 5.21 -19.25
C ALA A 125 19.57 4.53 -18.39
N CYS A 126 18.97 3.45 -18.89
CA CYS A 126 17.99 2.66 -18.15
C CYS A 126 18.63 2.03 -16.88
N ASP A 127 19.85 1.50 -16.97
CA ASP A 127 20.56 0.93 -15.80
C ASP A 127 20.80 1.97 -14.70
N GLU A 128 21.12 3.20 -15.08
CA GLU A 128 21.27 4.28 -14.10
C GLU A 128 19.95 4.60 -13.38
N ILE A 129 18.82 4.61 -14.11
CA ILE A 129 17.49 4.83 -13.53
C ILE A 129 17.07 3.66 -12.64
N ILE A 130 17.27 2.42 -13.10
CA ILE A 130 17.00 1.22 -12.28
C ILE A 130 17.82 1.24 -11.00
N GLY A 131 19.06 1.73 -11.07
CA GLY A 131 19.94 1.94 -9.91
C GLY A 131 19.56 3.11 -8.99
N GLY A 132 18.48 3.83 -9.29
CA GLY A 132 17.95 4.92 -8.45
C GLY A 132 18.44 6.32 -8.83
N LYS A 133 19.22 6.49 -9.91
CA LYS A 133 19.59 7.81 -10.40
C LYS A 133 18.44 8.44 -11.21
N LEU A 134 18.42 9.75 -11.28
CA LEU A 134 17.48 10.55 -12.09
C LEU A 134 16.00 10.40 -11.70
N HIS A 135 15.67 9.81 -10.56
CA HIS A 135 14.28 9.70 -10.08
C HIS A 135 13.63 11.06 -9.83
N ASP A 136 14.42 12.08 -9.49
CA ASP A 136 14.00 13.48 -9.34
C ASP A 136 13.56 14.12 -10.66
N GLN A 137 13.92 13.52 -11.80
CA GLN A 137 13.54 13.96 -13.14
C GLN A 137 12.17 13.42 -13.60
N PHE A 138 11.56 12.53 -12.82
CA PHE A 138 10.20 12.05 -13.03
C PHE A 138 9.24 12.96 -12.26
N ILE A 139 8.84 14.06 -12.91
CA ILE A 139 8.15 15.19 -12.27
C ILE A 139 6.63 15.16 -12.43
N VAL A 140 6.08 14.20 -13.18
CA VAL A 140 4.64 14.09 -13.42
C VAL A 140 3.90 13.59 -12.17
N ASP A 141 2.67 14.07 -11.98
CA ASP A 141 1.82 13.65 -10.86
C ASP A 141 1.38 12.17 -11.03
N PRO A 142 1.29 11.38 -9.96
CA PRO A 142 0.76 10.01 -10.01
C PRO A 142 -0.65 9.91 -10.59
N ILE A 143 -1.51 10.90 -10.32
CA ILE A 143 -2.87 10.98 -10.87
C ILE A 143 -2.85 11.91 -12.08
N GLN A 144 -2.94 11.30 -13.26
CA GLN A 144 -2.79 11.98 -14.55
C GLN A 144 -3.79 11.46 -15.57
N GLY A 145 -4.24 12.33 -16.47
CA GLY A 145 -5.05 11.94 -17.63
C GLY A 145 -4.19 11.33 -18.73
N GLY A 146 -4.83 10.66 -19.71
CA GLY A 146 -4.16 10.09 -20.89
C GLY A 146 -3.57 8.70 -20.66
N ALA A 147 -4.18 7.89 -19.79
CA ALA A 147 -3.82 6.47 -19.60
C ALA A 147 -2.34 6.22 -19.30
N GLY A 148 -1.67 7.15 -18.58
CA GLY A 148 -0.25 7.03 -18.23
C GLY A 148 0.73 7.59 -19.28
N THR A 149 0.24 8.25 -20.34
CA THR A 149 1.11 8.85 -21.37
C THR A 149 2.12 9.84 -20.79
N SER A 150 1.75 10.59 -19.77
CA SER A 150 2.66 11.54 -19.12
C SER A 150 3.90 10.85 -18.54
N LEU A 151 3.72 9.74 -17.82
CA LEU A 151 4.86 8.95 -17.30
C LEU A 151 5.66 8.29 -18.41
N ASN A 152 4.99 7.68 -19.42
CA ASN A 152 5.68 7.05 -20.52
C ASN A 152 6.57 8.04 -21.28
N MET A 153 6.07 9.25 -21.55
CA MET A 153 6.86 10.30 -22.19
C MET A 153 7.94 10.85 -21.28
N ASN A 154 7.67 11.00 -19.97
CA ASN A 154 8.70 11.38 -19.02
C ASN A 154 9.89 10.40 -19.03
N ALA A 155 9.61 9.10 -19.02
CA ALA A 155 10.64 8.08 -19.15
C ALA A 155 11.40 8.18 -20.49
N ASN A 156 10.66 8.31 -21.60
CA ASN A 156 11.27 8.43 -22.94
C ASN A 156 12.21 9.62 -23.05
N GLU A 157 11.80 10.80 -22.55
CA GLU A 157 12.59 12.02 -22.61
C GLU A 157 13.81 11.95 -21.67
N VAL A 158 13.65 11.47 -20.44
CA VAL A 158 14.78 11.31 -19.49
C VAL A 158 15.81 10.32 -20.03
N ILE A 159 15.38 9.18 -20.53
CA ILE A 159 16.25 8.15 -21.12
C ILE A 159 16.95 8.70 -22.38
N ALA A 160 16.22 9.38 -23.27
CA ALA A 160 16.79 9.95 -24.48
C ALA A 160 17.88 10.99 -24.15
N ASN A 161 17.59 11.95 -23.27
CA ASN A 161 18.55 12.98 -22.90
C ASN A 161 19.78 12.41 -22.18
N ARG A 162 19.61 11.38 -21.35
CA ARG A 162 20.75 10.70 -20.72
C ARG A 162 21.57 9.92 -21.76
N ALA A 163 20.92 9.21 -22.68
CA ALA A 163 21.61 8.51 -23.77
C ALA A 163 22.37 9.47 -24.69
N ILE A 164 21.82 10.65 -25.00
CA ILE A 164 22.50 11.71 -25.76
C ILE A 164 23.80 12.14 -25.06
N GLU A 165 23.78 12.37 -23.75
CA GLU A 165 25.00 12.69 -23.00
C GLU A 165 26.04 11.56 -23.03
N ILE A 166 25.59 10.31 -22.86
CA ILE A 166 26.46 9.12 -22.95
C ILE A 166 27.16 9.06 -24.33
N LEU A 167 26.48 9.51 -25.38
CA LEU A 167 27.01 9.61 -26.72
C LEU A 167 27.87 10.85 -26.98
N GLY A 168 28.06 11.73 -25.98
CA GLY A 168 28.83 12.97 -26.06
C GLY A 168 28.09 14.17 -26.67
N GLY A 169 26.74 14.06 -26.81
CA GLY A 169 25.88 15.13 -27.30
C GLY A 169 25.36 16.04 -26.14
N LYS A 170 24.53 17.00 -26.54
CA LYS A 170 23.85 17.93 -25.58
C LYS A 170 22.39 17.56 -25.44
N LYS A 171 21.85 17.63 -24.24
CA LYS A 171 20.42 17.40 -23.96
C LYS A 171 19.54 18.22 -24.91
N GLY A 172 18.49 17.60 -25.46
CA GLY A 172 17.63 18.19 -26.48
C GLY A 172 18.09 17.93 -27.93
N ASP A 173 19.26 17.34 -28.15
CA ASP A 173 19.71 16.95 -29.50
C ASP A 173 19.08 15.60 -29.92
N TYR A 174 17.79 15.63 -30.18
CA TYR A 174 16.99 14.45 -30.53
C TYR A 174 17.33 13.85 -31.90
N SER A 175 18.27 14.45 -32.69
CA SER A 175 18.85 13.83 -33.87
C SER A 175 19.75 12.63 -33.50
N LEU A 176 20.38 12.65 -32.32
CA LEU A 176 21.19 11.55 -31.81
C LEU A 176 20.34 10.42 -31.24
N VAL A 177 19.44 10.74 -30.26
CA VAL A 177 18.49 9.79 -29.69
C VAL A 177 17.15 10.49 -29.51
N ASN A 178 16.14 10.06 -30.28
CA ASN A 178 14.79 10.60 -30.23
C ASN A 178 13.95 9.83 -29.21
N PRO A 179 13.16 10.52 -28.33
CA PRO A 179 12.28 9.87 -27.35
C PRO A 179 11.25 8.93 -27.98
N ASN A 180 10.66 9.32 -29.14
CA ASN A 180 9.63 8.55 -29.83
C ASN A 180 10.23 7.50 -30.78
N ASP A 181 11.14 7.91 -31.67
CA ASP A 181 11.63 7.08 -32.77
C ASP A 181 12.68 6.06 -32.34
N HIS A 182 13.33 6.24 -31.18
CA HIS A 182 14.36 5.34 -30.69
C HIS A 182 14.01 4.72 -29.34
N VAL A 183 13.67 5.51 -28.30
CA VAL A 183 13.39 4.99 -26.96
C VAL A 183 12.03 4.28 -26.92
N ASN A 184 11.03 4.84 -27.60
CA ASN A 184 9.65 4.30 -27.61
C ASN A 184 9.36 3.46 -28.88
N PHE A 185 10.35 3.16 -29.72
CA PHE A 185 10.13 2.43 -30.97
C PHE A 185 9.45 1.07 -30.75
N GLY A 186 8.40 0.78 -31.50
CA GLY A 186 7.61 -0.45 -31.39
C GLY A 186 6.76 -0.56 -30.14
N GLN A 187 6.51 0.56 -29.44
CA GLN A 187 5.76 0.60 -28.19
C GLN A 187 4.63 1.63 -28.25
N SER A 188 3.64 1.43 -27.41
CA SER A 188 2.62 2.42 -27.05
C SER A 188 2.62 2.61 -25.54
N THR A 189 2.08 3.72 -25.05
CA THR A 189 1.75 3.84 -23.62
C THR A 189 0.84 2.70 -23.18
N ASN A 190 -0.06 2.26 -24.06
CA ASN A 190 -1.12 1.28 -23.77
C ASN A 190 -0.61 -0.15 -23.53
N ASP A 191 0.61 -0.48 -23.93
CA ASP A 191 1.27 -1.75 -23.58
C ASP A 191 2.41 -1.57 -22.55
N VAL A 192 3.07 -0.41 -22.54
CA VAL A 192 4.14 -0.09 -21.60
C VAL A 192 3.60 0.17 -20.20
N PHE A 193 2.61 1.05 -20.06
CA PHE A 193 2.13 1.51 -18.75
C PHE A 193 1.47 0.41 -17.93
N PRO A 194 0.53 -0.42 -18.45
CA PRO A 194 0.03 -1.56 -17.73
C PRO A 194 1.12 -2.57 -17.38
N SER A 195 2.02 -2.87 -18.32
CA SER A 195 3.13 -3.79 -18.05
C SER A 195 4.03 -3.30 -16.93
N CYS A 196 4.35 -2.00 -16.85
CA CYS A 196 5.17 -1.47 -15.76
C CYS A 196 4.42 -1.47 -14.41
N GLY A 197 3.11 -1.25 -14.41
CA GLY A 197 2.27 -1.39 -13.24
C GLY A 197 2.27 -2.82 -12.68
N LYS A 198 2.15 -3.83 -13.54
CA LYS A 198 2.24 -5.25 -13.16
C LYS A 198 3.61 -5.60 -12.57
N MET A 199 4.70 -5.13 -13.20
CA MET A 199 6.06 -5.35 -12.71
C MET A 199 6.30 -4.71 -11.33
N ALA A 200 5.86 -3.48 -11.14
CA ALA A 200 5.94 -2.81 -9.84
C ALA A 200 5.13 -3.56 -8.77
N ALA A 201 3.89 -3.97 -9.09
CA ALA A 201 3.04 -4.74 -8.19
C ALA A 201 3.67 -6.08 -7.78
N LEU A 202 4.27 -6.84 -8.72
CA LEU A 202 5.00 -8.09 -8.42
C LEU A 202 6.09 -7.87 -7.37
N LYS A 203 6.86 -6.79 -7.50
CA LYS A 203 7.91 -6.45 -6.54
C LYS A 203 7.35 -6.09 -5.17
N LEU A 204 6.31 -5.26 -5.13
CA LEU A 204 5.67 -4.84 -3.88
C LEU A 204 4.99 -6.01 -3.17
N ILE A 205 4.29 -6.90 -3.90
CA ILE A 205 3.70 -8.12 -3.35
C ILE A 205 4.78 -9.01 -2.74
N SER A 206 5.92 -9.18 -3.40
CA SER A 206 7.02 -10.00 -2.87
C SER A 206 7.53 -9.46 -1.53
N ASN A 207 7.67 -8.13 -1.41
CA ASN A 207 8.06 -7.48 -0.15
C ASN A 207 6.98 -7.67 0.94
N ALA A 208 5.69 -7.54 0.59
CA ALA A 208 4.59 -7.77 1.53
C ALA A 208 4.54 -9.22 2.01
N GLN A 209 4.71 -10.18 1.11
CA GLN A 209 4.77 -11.61 1.45
C GLN A 209 5.92 -11.96 2.39
N GLU A 210 7.08 -11.31 2.25
CA GLU A 210 8.18 -11.48 3.18
C GLU A 210 7.76 -11.11 4.61
N GLN A 211 7.10 -9.97 4.79
CA GLN A 211 6.61 -9.54 6.10
C GLN A 211 5.50 -10.45 6.63
N LEU A 212 4.59 -10.92 5.78
CA LEU A 212 3.54 -11.88 6.17
C LEU A 212 4.14 -13.22 6.64
N LYS A 213 5.20 -13.72 5.98
CA LYS A 213 5.92 -14.93 6.43
C LYS A 213 6.58 -14.72 7.80
N ARG A 214 7.14 -13.53 8.05
CA ARG A 214 7.66 -13.18 9.38
C ARG A 214 6.54 -13.16 10.44
N LEU A 215 5.36 -12.63 10.11
CA LEU A 215 4.21 -12.62 11.01
C LEU A 215 3.73 -14.05 11.31
N GLU A 216 3.59 -14.89 10.28
CA GLU A 216 3.23 -16.29 10.46
C GLU A 216 4.21 -17.01 11.42
N ALA A 217 5.51 -16.84 11.21
CA ALA A 217 6.53 -17.45 12.06
C ALA A 217 6.44 -16.95 13.52
N ALA A 218 6.31 -15.65 13.73
CA ALA A 218 6.18 -15.07 15.07
C ALA A 218 4.91 -15.56 15.82
N LEU A 219 3.79 -15.69 15.12
CA LEU A 219 2.55 -16.25 15.68
C LEU A 219 2.69 -17.73 16.01
N MET A 220 3.40 -18.51 15.18
CA MET A 220 3.69 -19.92 15.47
C MET A 220 4.61 -20.09 16.67
N ASP A 221 5.58 -19.20 16.88
CA ASP A 221 6.40 -19.22 18.08
C ASP A 221 5.60 -18.86 19.32
N LYS A 222 4.70 -17.87 19.25
CA LYS A 222 3.75 -17.57 20.35
C LYS A 222 2.77 -18.72 20.59
N SER A 223 2.37 -19.45 19.55
CA SER A 223 1.55 -20.66 19.71
C SER A 223 2.24 -21.70 20.59
N LYS A 224 3.52 -21.93 20.39
CA LYS A 224 4.31 -22.86 21.24
C LYS A 224 4.52 -22.31 22.65
N GLU A 225 4.90 -21.02 22.78
CA GLU A 225 5.13 -20.36 24.05
C GLU A 225 3.91 -20.41 24.97
N PHE A 226 2.72 -20.23 24.42
CA PHE A 226 1.46 -20.17 25.15
C PHE A 226 0.67 -21.47 25.15
N ASP A 227 1.24 -22.60 24.72
CA ASP A 227 0.54 -23.87 24.64
C ASP A 227 0.06 -24.41 25.99
N SER A 228 0.77 -24.07 27.07
CA SER A 228 0.38 -24.45 28.43
C SER A 228 -0.57 -23.45 29.14
N VAL A 229 -0.93 -22.33 28.49
CA VAL A 229 -1.77 -21.29 29.09
C VAL A 229 -3.24 -21.60 28.77
N ILE A 230 -3.99 -22.01 29.78
CA ILE A 230 -5.43 -22.25 29.67
C ILE A 230 -6.16 -20.93 29.96
N LYS A 231 -7.11 -20.59 29.10
CA LYS A 231 -7.98 -19.43 29.22
C LYS A 231 -9.43 -19.79 28.91
N MET A 232 -10.37 -18.89 29.22
CA MET A 232 -11.74 -19.04 28.78
C MET A 232 -11.88 -18.64 27.31
N GLY A 233 -12.34 -19.57 26.47
CA GLY A 233 -12.75 -19.29 25.10
C GLY A 233 -14.11 -18.59 25.10
N ARG A 234 -14.30 -17.62 24.19
CA ARG A 234 -15.54 -16.83 24.12
C ARG A 234 -16.13 -16.88 22.72
N THR A 235 -17.45 -17.02 22.68
CA THR A 235 -18.25 -16.85 21.45
C THR A 235 -19.28 -15.75 21.71
N GLN A 236 -19.42 -14.79 20.78
CA GLN A 236 -20.27 -13.61 20.97
C GLN A 236 -19.93 -12.81 22.27
N LEU A 237 -18.65 -12.83 22.65
CA LEU A 237 -18.11 -12.27 23.90
C LEU A 237 -18.67 -12.90 25.19
N GLN A 238 -19.39 -14.02 25.11
CA GLN A 238 -19.86 -14.81 26.25
C GLN A 238 -18.93 -15.98 26.50
N ASP A 239 -18.82 -16.42 27.74
CA ASP A 239 -18.07 -17.59 28.14
C ASP A 239 -18.56 -18.84 27.38
N ALA A 240 -17.63 -19.58 26.78
CA ALA A 240 -17.93 -20.79 26.04
C ALA A 240 -17.28 -22.01 26.71
N VAL A 241 -16.08 -22.35 26.29
CA VAL A 241 -15.32 -23.50 26.82
C VAL A 241 -13.85 -23.12 26.99
N PRO A 242 -13.11 -23.78 27.89
CA PRO A 242 -11.67 -23.59 28.02
C PRO A 242 -10.92 -23.86 26.70
N ILE A 243 -9.93 -23.03 26.42
CA ILE A 243 -9.03 -23.13 25.25
C ILE A 243 -7.61 -22.83 25.68
N ARG A 244 -6.60 -23.30 24.98
CA ARG A 244 -5.21 -22.88 25.17
C ARG A 244 -4.95 -21.61 24.37
N LEU A 245 -4.32 -20.62 24.98
CA LEU A 245 -3.96 -19.36 24.32
C LEU A 245 -3.06 -19.63 23.08
N GLY A 246 -2.22 -20.68 23.13
CA GLY A 246 -1.42 -21.11 22.01
C GLY A 246 -2.26 -21.55 20.79
N GLN A 247 -3.46 -22.09 21.00
CA GLN A 247 -4.37 -22.45 19.90
C GLN A 247 -4.96 -21.22 19.19
N GLU A 248 -5.23 -20.14 19.93
CA GLU A 248 -5.64 -18.85 19.32
C GLU A 248 -4.54 -18.28 18.44
N SER A 249 -3.29 -18.24 18.95
CA SER A 249 -2.13 -17.78 18.17
C SER A 249 -1.93 -18.62 16.91
N HIS A 250 -2.09 -19.95 17.00
CA HIS A 250 -2.05 -20.87 15.84
C HIS A 250 -3.15 -20.55 14.82
N ALA A 251 -4.35 -20.23 15.29
CA ALA A 251 -5.47 -19.88 14.40
C ALA A 251 -5.18 -18.61 13.61
N TYR A 252 -4.55 -17.60 14.23
CA TYR A 252 -4.10 -16.39 13.55
C TYR A 252 -3.01 -16.71 12.51
N ALA A 253 -2.00 -17.52 12.86
CA ALA A 253 -0.98 -17.96 11.92
C ALA A 253 -1.59 -18.68 10.70
N SER A 254 -2.61 -19.51 10.93
CA SER A 254 -3.31 -20.22 9.86
C SER A 254 -4.06 -19.29 8.90
N ALA A 255 -4.60 -18.16 9.39
CA ALA A 255 -5.21 -17.16 8.54
C ALA A 255 -4.15 -16.47 7.67
N ILE A 256 -3.01 -16.05 8.25
CA ILE A 256 -1.91 -15.41 7.52
C ILE A 256 -1.31 -16.35 6.46
N ARG A 257 -1.16 -17.64 6.76
CA ARG A 257 -0.71 -18.65 5.78
C ARG A 257 -1.61 -18.69 4.55
N ARG A 258 -2.94 -18.63 4.74
CA ARG A 258 -3.89 -18.56 3.62
C ARG A 258 -3.76 -17.27 2.81
N ASP A 259 -3.46 -16.14 3.47
CA ASP A 259 -3.24 -14.86 2.77
C ASP A 259 -1.96 -14.90 1.93
N ILE A 260 -0.87 -15.46 2.44
CA ILE A 260 0.36 -15.68 1.67
C ILE A 260 0.06 -16.49 0.39
N LYS A 261 -0.71 -17.58 0.52
CA LYS A 261 -1.09 -18.40 -0.64
C LYS A 261 -1.98 -17.66 -1.64
N ARG A 262 -2.87 -16.77 -1.17
CA ARG A 262 -3.67 -15.92 -2.07
C ARG A 262 -2.79 -14.97 -2.88
N PHE A 263 -1.77 -14.37 -2.26
CA PHE A 263 -0.81 -13.53 -2.98
C PHE A 263 0.03 -14.32 -3.98
N ASP A 264 0.38 -15.60 -3.72
CA ASP A 264 1.02 -16.44 -4.73
C ASP A 264 0.12 -16.59 -5.98
N ASN A 265 -1.17 -16.85 -5.79
CA ASN A 265 -2.12 -16.96 -6.89
C ASN A 265 -2.27 -15.61 -7.65
N ALA A 266 -2.31 -14.49 -6.92
CA ALA A 266 -2.38 -13.16 -7.55
C ALA A 266 -1.18 -12.86 -8.46
N LYS A 267 0.01 -13.30 -8.07
CA LYS A 267 1.20 -13.13 -8.91
C LYS A 267 1.06 -13.83 -10.25
N GLU A 268 0.42 -15.01 -10.31
CA GLU A 268 0.20 -15.72 -11.57
C GLU A 268 -0.63 -14.90 -12.56
N GLU A 269 -1.64 -14.16 -12.08
CA GLU A 269 -2.48 -13.31 -12.93
C GLU A 269 -1.71 -12.11 -13.47
N ILE A 270 -0.94 -11.42 -12.63
CA ILE A 270 -0.23 -10.19 -13.03
C ILE A 270 1.11 -10.43 -13.74
N ARG A 271 1.62 -11.67 -13.80
CA ARG A 271 2.76 -12.03 -14.64
C ARG A 271 2.45 -11.99 -16.13
N CYS A 272 1.16 -11.95 -16.49
CA CYS A 272 0.68 -11.93 -17.85
C CYS A 272 0.69 -10.48 -18.38
N LEU A 273 1.57 -10.18 -19.37
CA LEU A 273 1.78 -8.83 -19.90
C LEU A 273 1.17 -8.68 -21.28
N ASN A 274 0.67 -7.47 -21.58
CA ASN A 274 0.27 -7.07 -22.94
C ASN A 274 1.41 -6.35 -23.72
N LEU A 275 2.65 -6.41 -23.22
CA LEU A 275 3.81 -5.77 -23.83
C LEU A 275 4.08 -6.33 -25.22
N GLY A 276 4.21 -5.44 -26.21
CA GLY A 276 4.28 -5.74 -27.63
C GLY A 276 2.94 -5.57 -28.37
N GLY A 277 1.81 -5.47 -27.63
CA GLY A 277 0.47 -5.27 -28.20
C GLY A 277 0.26 -3.89 -28.84
N THR A 278 1.11 -2.94 -28.50
CA THR A 278 1.06 -1.54 -28.94
C THR A 278 -0.26 -0.84 -28.60
N ALA A 279 -0.90 -0.14 -29.52
CA ALA A 279 -2.02 0.77 -29.24
C ALA A 279 -3.28 0.07 -28.69
N ILE A 280 -3.65 -1.09 -29.25
CA ILE A 280 -4.91 -1.79 -28.93
C ILE A 280 -4.72 -3.32 -28.88
N GLY A 281 -3.51 -3.82 -28.72
CA GLY A 281 -3.26 -5.26 -28.67
C GLY A 281 -2.97 -5.95 -30.00
N THR A 282 -2.94 -5.20 -31.13
CA THR A 282 -2.72 -5.79 -32.47
C THR A 282 -1.27 -5.81 -32.92
N GLY A 283 -0.34 -5.22 -32.15
CA GLY A 283 1.06 -5.11 -32.50
C GLY A 283 1.35 -4.17 -33.69
N LEU A 284 0.42 -3.26 -34.01
CA LEU A 284 0.56 -2.32 -35.14
C LEU A 284 1.81 -1.45 -34.95
N ASN A 285 2.60 -1.27 -36.02
CA ASN A 285 3.86 -0.52 -36.04
C ASN A 285 5.02 -1.13 -35.24
N ALA A 286 4.91 -2.36 -34.77
CA ALA A 286 6.02 -3.13 -34.22
C ALA A 286 6.46 -4.24 -35.20
N ASP A 287 7.75 -4.59 -35.18
CA ASP A 287 8.23 -5.77 -35.87
C ASP A 287 7.63 -7.04 -35.27
N VAL A 288 7.28 -8.02 -36.11
CA VAL A 288 6.67 -9.29 -35.68
C VAL A 288 7.59 -10.05 -34.71
N GLN A 289 8.91 -10.00 -34.93
CA GLN A 289 9.86 -10.65 -34.02
C GLN A 289 10.01 -9.88 -32.70
N TYR A 290 9.88 -8.54 -32.73
CA TYR A 290 9.80 -7.74 -31.52
C TYR A 290 8.60 -8.19 -30.66
N PHE A 291 7.42 -8.27 -31.28
CA PHE A 291 6.19 -8.74 -30.60
C PHE A 291 6.40 -10.07 -29.86
N HIS A 292 7.09 -11.05 -30.50
CA HIS A 292 7.29 -12.37 -29.89
C HIS A 292 8.45 -12.47 -28.89
N ARG A 293 9.35 -11.48 -28.83
CA ARG A 293 10.58 -11.57 -28.03
C ARG A 293 10.61 -10.64 -26.83
N VAL A 294 9.92 -9.51 -26.87
CA VAL A 294 10.07 -8.46 -25.85
C VAL A 294 9.74 -8.94 -24.43
N VAL A 295 8.66 -9.71 -24.24
CA VAL A 295 8.31 -10.26 -22.92
C VAL A 295 9.34 -11.29 -22.44
N LYS A 296 9.87 -12.13 -23.35
CA LYS A 296 10.94 -13.08 -23.03
C LYS A 296 12.22 -12.37 -22.62
N ASN A 297 12.61 -11.31 -23.33
CA ASN A 297 13.77 -10.50 -22.98
C ASN A 297 13.57 -9.79 -21.64
N MET A 298 12.35 -9.29 -21.38
CA MET A 298 11.98 -8.73 -20.09
C MET A 298 12.08 -9.75 -18.96
N SER A 299 11.57 -10.97 -19.14
CA SER A 299 11.68 -12.08 -18.19
C SER A 299 13.16 -12.42 -17.88
N THR A 300 14.00 -12.52 -18.91
CA THR A 300 15.44 -12.77 -18.74
C THR A 300 16.13 -11.63 -17.99
N LEU A 301 15.77 -10.38 -18.28
CA LEU A 301 16.37 -9.19 -17.68
C LEU A 301 16.06 -9.07 -16.17
N THR A 302 14.85 -9.40 -15.79
CA THR A 302 14.35 -9.20 -14.42
C THR A 302 14.46 -10.44 -13.54
N GLY A 303 14.59 -11.63 -14.14
CA GLY A 303 14.51 -12.91 -13.43
C GLY A 303 13.08 -13.30 -13.00
N GLU A 304 12.07 -12.52 -13.40
CA GLU A 304 10.67 -12.83 -13.15
C GLU A 304 10.12 -13.74 -14.27
N GLU A 305 9.30 -14.71 -13.92
CA GLU A 305 8.62 -15.61 -14.88
C GLU A 305 7.45 -14.88 -15.55
N LEU A 306 7.76 -14.01 -16.50
CA LEU A 306 6.76 -13.23 -17.24
C LEU A 306 6.27 -13.99 -18.47
N VAL A 307 4.99 -13.86 -18.78
CA VAL A 307 4.35 -14.45 -19.93
C VAL A 307 3.63 -13.40 -20.76
N GLN A 308 3.63 -13.57 -22.07
CA GLN A 308 2.82 -12.73 -22.96
C GLN A 308 1.36 -13.16 -22.86
N SER A 309 0.43 -12.20 -22.85
CA SER A 309 -1.00 -12.51 -22.83
C SER A 309 -1.42 -13.35 -24.03
N TYR A 310 -2.32 -14.30 -23.83
CA TYR A 310 -2.91 -15.08 -24.90
C TYR A 310 -3.74 -14.20 -25.85
N ASP A 311 -4.53 -13.29 -25.29
CA ASP A 311 -5.26 -12.27 -26.04
C ASP A 311 -4.76 -10.88 -25.62
N MET A 312 -4.04 -10.24 -26.55
CA MET A 312 -3.42 -8.93 -26.28
C MET A 312 -4.44 -7.81 -26.32
N ILE A 313 -5.57 -7.96 -27.04
CA ILE A 313 -6.64 -6.98 -27.07
C ILE A 313 -7.37 -6.99 -25.73
N ASP A 314 -7.72 -8.18 -25.23
CA ASP A 314 -8.29 -8.37 -23.91
C ASP A 314 -7.39 -7.75 -22.83
N ALA A 315 -6.10 -8.09 -22.83
CA ALA A 315 -5.14 -7.61 -21.84
C ALA A 315 -4.81 -6.11 -21.94
N THR A 316 -5.22 -5.43 -23.01
CA THR A 316 -5.10 -3.98 -23.17
C THR A 316 -6.35 -3.25 -22.66
N GLN A 317 -7.52 -3.84 -22.80
CA GLN A 317 -8.78 -3.19 -22.39
C GLN A 317 -9.23 -3.53 -20.97
N ASN A 318 -8.87 -4.71 -20.41
CA ASN A 318 -9.34 -5.19 -19.12
C ASN A 318 -8.27 -5.07 -18.04
N LEU A 319 -8.67 -4.59 -16.85
CA LEU A 319 -7.81 -4.37 -15.68
C LEU A 319 -8.23 -5.20 -14.46
N ASP A 320 -8.99 -6.27 -14.69
CA ASP A 320 -9.52 -7.19 -13.68
C ASP A 320 -8.41 -7.86 -12.84
N SER A 321 -7.23 -8.10 -13.42
CA SER A 321 -6.07 -8.63 -12.70
C SER A 321 -5.61 -7.70 -11.54
N TYR A 322 -5.70 -6.38 -11.71
CA TYR A 322 -5.42 -5.43 -10.62
C TYR A 322 -6.51 -5.42 -9.56
N ALA A 323 -7.78 -5.52 -9.97
CA ALA A 323 -8.91 -5.64 -9.05
C ALA A 323 -8.82 -6.94 -8.23
N SER A 324 -8.37 -8.05 -8.85
CA SER A 324 -8.11 -9.33 -8.18
C SER A 324 -7.02 -9.18 -7.10
N VAL A 325 -5.88 -8.60 -7.43
CA VAL A 325 -4.79 -8.31 -6.46
C VAL A 325 -5.28 -7.43 -5.32
N SER A 326 -6.02 -6.38 -5.63
CA SER A 326 -6.59 -5.46 -4.64
C SER A 326 -7.56 -6.19 -3.69
N GLY A 327 -8.46 -7.03 -4.23
CA GLY A 327 -9.37 -7.86 -3.45
C GLY A 327 -8.65 -8.82 -2.50
N ILE A 328 -7.51 -9.37 -2.91
CA ILE A 328 -6.64 -10.20 -2.05
C ILE A 328 -6.00 -9.35 -0.95
N GLY A 329 -5.51 -8.17 -1.26
CA GLY A 329 -5.01 -7.20 -0.28
C GLY A 329 -6.07 -6.83 0.75
N LYS A 330 -7.29 -6.57 0.31
CA LYS A 330 -8.45 -6.33 1.18
C LYS A 330 -8.74 -7.53 2.10
N ASN A 331 -8.74 -8.77 1.58
CA ASN A 331 -8.97 -9.95 2.41
C ASN A 331 -7.90 -10.09 3.50
N CYS A 332 -6.63 -9.84 3.18
CA CYS A 332 -5.54 -9.83 4.15
C CYS A 332 -5.76 -8.73 5.20
N ALA A 333 -6.13 -7.53 4.79
CA ALA A 333 -6.44 -6.41 5.69
C ALA A 333 -7.58 -6.75 6.68
N VAL A 334 -8.64 -7.42 6.21
CA VAL A 334 -9.75 -7.90 7.06
C VAL A 334 -9.24 -8.88 8.13
N ASN A 335 -8.40 -9.85 7.76
CA ASN A 335 -7.83 -10.81 8.70
C ASN A 335 -6.92 -10.13 9.74
N LEU A 336 -6.07 -9.21 9.31
CA LEU A 336 -5.20 -8.44 10.20
C LEU A 336 -6.00 -7.55 11.15
N SER A 337 -7.03 -6.88 10.66
CA SER A 337 -7.90 -6.03 11.48
C SER A 337 -8.64 -6.84 12.54
N LYS A 338 -9.17 -8.01 12.17
CA LYS A 338 -9.82 -8.93 13.12
C LYS A 338 -8.86 -9.38 14.21
N MET A 339 -7.66 -9.83 13.84
CA MET A 339 -6.63 -10.23 14.80
C MET A 339 -6.23 -9.08 15.74
N CYS A 340 -6.05 -7.88 15.21
CA CYS A 340 -5.72 -6.70 16.02
C CYS A 340 -6.85 -6.31 16.98
N ASN A 341 -8.11 -6.46 16.59
CA ASN A 341 -9.24 -6.25 17.49
C ASN A 341 -9.24 -7.25 18.66
N ASP A 342 -8.95 -8.52 18.40
CA ASP A 342 -8.83 -9.54 19.44
C ASP A 342 -7.66 -9.22 20.39
N LEU A 343 -6.48 -8.88 19.87
CA LEU A 343 -5.32 -8.51 20.69
C LEU A 343 -5.63 -7.31 21.61
N ARG A 344 -6.33 -6.29 21.08
CA ARG A 344 -6.76 -5.13 21.86
C ARG A 344 -7.76 -5.51 22.94
N LEU A 345 -8.68 -6.42 22.64
CA LEU A 345 -9.68 -6.89 23.59
C LEU A 345 -9.06 -7.74 24.69
N MET A 346 -8.23 -8.74 24.35
CA MET A 346 -7.54 -9.59 25.31
C MET A 346 -6.57 -8.82 26.22
N SER A 347 -5.98 -7.72 25.74
CA SER A 347 -5.09 -6.86 26.51
C SER A 347 -5.80 -5.72 27.26
N SER A 348 -7.12 -5.63 27.17
CA SER A 348 -7.89 -4.54 27.78
C SER A 348 -7.79 -4.55 29.31
N GLY A 349 -7.81 -3.37 29.91
CA GLY A 349 -7.75 -3.19 31.37
C GLY A 349 -6.51 -2.38 31.79
N PRO A 350 -5.57 -2.94 32.56
CA PRO A 350 -5.37 -4.36 32.94
C PRO A 350 -6.24 -4.87 34.11
N ARG A 351 -6.92 -4.00 34.89
CA ARG A 351 -7.67 -4.42 36.08
C ARG A 351 -9.17 -4.58 35.89
N THR A 352 -9.75 -3.86 34.93
CA THR A 352 -11.20 -3.78 34.68
C THR A 352 -11.58 -4.21 33.26
N GLY A 353 -10.68 -4.86 32.54
CA GLY A 353 -10.91 -5.48 31.25
C GLY A 353 -10.52 -6.94 31.29
N PHE A 354 -10.30 -7.55 30.11
CA PHE A 354 -9.97 -8.99 30.05
C PHE A 354 -8.60 -9.31 30.65
N GLY A 355 -7.59 -8.49 30.39
CA GLY A 355 -6.28 -8.64 31.02
C GLY A 355 -5.60 -10.00 30.80
N GLU A 356 -5.95 -10.75 29.76
CA GLU A 356 -5.42 -12.10 29.51
C GLU A 356 -3.99 -12.09 28.99
N ILE A 357 -3.64 -11.03 28.23
CA ILE A 357 -2.29 -10.81 27.69
C ILE A 357 -1.82 -9.39 27.99
N ASN A 358 -0.49 -9.18 27.90
CA ASN A 358 0.10 -7.85 27.92
C ASN A 358 0.76 -7.58 26.59
N LEU A 359 0.50 -6.40 26.00
CA LEU A 359 1.19 -5.91 24.81
C LEU A 359 2.38 -5.05 25.24
N PRO A 360 3.48 -5.03 24.46
CA PRO A 360 4.61 -4.15 24.72
C PRO A 360 4.22 -2.68 24.79
N ALA A 361 4.65 -1.97 25.83
CA ALA A 361 4.49 -0.52 25.93
C ALA A 361 5.38 0.18 24.89
N ARG A 362 4.78 0.93 23.97
CA ARG A 362 5.53 1.59 22.88
C ARG A 362 5.53 3.11 22.97
N GLN A 363 4.53 3.69 23.61
CA GLN A 363 4.46 5.12 23.90
C GLN A 363 3.51 5.42 25.07
N ASN A 364 3.63 6.60 25.65
CA ASN A 364 2.68 7.06 26.66
C ASN A 364 1.26 7.16 26.07
N GLY A 365 0.28 6.62 26.78
CA GLY A 365 -1.10 6.52 26.27
C GLY A 365 -1.97 7.74 26.53
N SER A 366 -1.53 8.69 27.38
CA SER A 366 -2.33 9.85 27.74
C SER A 366 -1.48 11.00 28.25
N SER A 367 -1.87 12.22 27.92
CA SER A 367 -1.26 13.45 28.43
C SER A 367 -1.76 13.83 29.83
N ILE A 368 -2.89 13.25 30.29
CA ILE A 368 -3.53 13.61 31.58
C ILE A 368 -3.73 12.41 32.53
N MET A 369 -3.51 11.18 32.05
CA MET A 369 -3.64 9.95 32.84
C MET A 369 -2.27 9.26 32.97
N PRO A 370 -1.50 9.55 34.03
CA PRO A 370 -0.18 8.95 34.21
C PRO A 370 -0.25 7.42 34.28
N GLY A 371 0.65 6.74 33.57
CA GLY A 371 0.74 5.29 33.54
C GLY A 371 -0.24 4.57 32.62
N LYS A 372 -1.12 5.28 31.91
CA LYS A 372 -2.00 4.67 30.90
C LYS A 372 -1.19 4.32 29.66
N ILE A 373 -1.22 3.04 29.26
CA ILE A 373 -0.61 2.52 28.05
C ILE A 373 -1.72 2.04 27.12
N ASN A 374 -1.70 2.50 25.85
CA ASN A 374 -2.69 2.10 24.85
C ASN A 374 -2.09 1.08 23.87
N PRO A 375 -2.93 0.21 23.26
CA PRO A 375 -2.50 -0.79 22.27
C PRO A 375 -2.26 -0.16 20.88
N VAL A 376 -1.37 0.84 20.78
CA VAL A 376 -1.20 1.71 19.61
C VAL A 376 -0.74 0.98 18.34
N ILE A 377 -0.02 -0.15 18.48
CA ILE A 377 0.43 -0.92 17.31
C ILE A 377 -0.75 -1.66 16.66
N PRO A 378 -1.59 -2.43 17.37
CA PRO A 378 -2.83 -2.94 16.76
C PRO A 378 -3.74 -1.83 16.20
N GLU A 379 -3.80 -0.65 16.83
CA GLU A 379 -4.62 0.48 16.36
C GLU A 379 -4.14 1.01 15.00
N VAL A 380 -2.84 1.18 14.79
CA VAL A 380 -2.33 1.65 13.49
C VAL A 380 -2.54 0.59 12.40
N VAL A 381 -2.44 -0.70 12.72
CA VAL A 381 -2.74 -1.78 11.77
C VAL A 381 -4.22 -1.76 11.37
N ASN A 382 -5.15 -1.52 12.32
CA ASN A 382 -6.56 -1.32 11.99
C ASN A 382 -6.77 -0.15 11.02
N GLN A 383 -6.11 1.00 11.24
CA GLN A 383 -6.22 2.16 10.35
C GLN A 383 -5.71 1.86 8.93
N VAL A 384 -4.57 1.18 8.81
CA VAL A 384 -4.06 0.73 7.51
C VAL A 384 -5.05 -0.22 6.84
N ALA A 385 -5.65 -1.16 7.60
CA ALA A 385 -6.66 -2.06 7.06
C ALA A 385 -7.89 -1.31 6.53
N PHE A 386 -8.36 -0.28 7.23
CA PHE A 386 -9.49 0.54 6.78
C PHE A 386 -9.17 1.28 5.49
N ASN A 387 -7.95 1.83 5.37
CA ASN A 387 -7.49 2.51 4.16
C ASN A 387 -7.44 1.55 2.95
N ILE A 388 -6.85 0.36 3.13
CA ILE A 388 -6.78 -0.67 2.07
C ILE A 388 -8.19 -1.06 1.59
N ILE A 389 -9.15 -1.22 2.51
CA ILE A 389 -10.55 -1.54 2.16
C ILE A 389 -11.18 -0.40 1.35
N GLY A 390 -10.91 0.85 1.70
CA GLY A 390 -11.36 2.02 0.95
C GLY A 390 -10.74 2.10 -0.45
N ASN A 391 -9.44 1.88 -0.56
CA ASN A 391 -8.71 1.90 -1.83
C ASN A 391 -9.19 0.80 -2.79
N ASP A 392 -9.56 -0.38 -2.29
CA ASP A 392 -10.12 -1.47 -3.10
C ASP A 392 -11.40 -1.05 -3.84
N MET A 393 -12.25 -0.25 -3.23
CA MET A 393 -13.44 0.29 -3.89
C MET A 393 -13.05 1.23 -5.05
N THR A 394 -12.08 2.10 -4.84
CA THR A 394 -11.57 3.00 -5.89
C THR A 394 -10.99 2.22 -7.07
N ILE A 395 -10.19 1.19 -6.78
CA ILE A 395 -9.59 0.31 -7.80
C ILE A 395 -10.66 -0.43 -8.57
N THR A 396 -11.68 -0.97 -7.89
CA THR A 396 -12.81 -1.67 -8.51
C THR A 396 -13.56 -0.76 -9.49
N MET A 397 -13.88 0.48 -9.07
CA MET A 397 -14.57 1.45 -9.92
C MET A 397 -13.72 1.85 -11.13
N ALA A 398 -12.42 2.05 -10.94
CA ALA A 398 -11.51 2.42 -12.02
C ALA A 398 -11.31 1.26 -13.03
N ALA A 399 -11.26 0.02 -12.56
CA ALA A 399 -11.17 -1.15 -13.42
C ALA A 399 -12.44 -1.36 -14.26
N GLU A 400 -13.63 -1.09 -13.69
CA GLU A 400 -14.93 -1.19 -14.39
C GLU A 400 -15.10 -0.09 -15.43
N ALA A 401 -14.50 1.09 -15.23
CA ALA A 401 -14.74 2.28 -16.05
C ALA A 401 -14.09 2.28 -17.44
N GLY A 402 -13.43 1.19 -17.86
CA GLY A 402 -12.85 1.02 -19.20
C GLY A 402 -13.92 1.11 -20.28
N GLN A 403 -13.53 1.61 -21.47
CA GLN A 403 -14.43 1.74 -22.62
C GLN A 403 -13.74 1.23 -23.88
N LEU A 404 -14.39 0.30 -24.57
CA LEU A 404 -13.90 -0.31 -25.81
C LEU A 404 -12.49 -0.92 -25.60
N GLU A 405 -11.52 -0.54 -26.39
CA GLU A 405 -10.21 -1.20 -26.51
C GLU A 405 -9.16 -0.70 -25.48
N LEU A 406 -9.55 0.18 -24.53
CA LEU A 406 -8.63 0.72 -23.53
C LEU A 406 -9.33 1.10 -22.22
N ASN A 407 -8.66 0.90 -21.10
CA ASN A 407 -9.00 1.54 -19.85
C ASN A 407 -8.00 2.69 -19.56
N ALA A 408 -8.50 3.90 -19.40
CA ALA A 408 -7.70 5.10 -19.19
C ALA A 408 -7.39 5.41 -17.71
N PHE A 409 -7.86 4.58 -16.76
CA PHE A 409 -7.85 4.88 -15.34
C PHE A 409 -6.77 4.11 -14.53
N GLU A 410 -5.79 3.52 -15.20
CA GLU A 410 -4.65 2.87 -14.54
C GLU A 410 -3.87 3.78 -13.57
N PRO A 411 -3.68 5.09 -13.83
CA PRO A 411 -2.96 5.94 -12.90
C PRO A 411 -3.53 5.91 -11.47
N ILE A 412 -4.86 6.03 -11.31
CA ILE A 412 -5.51 5.96 -10.00
C ILE A 412 -5.49 4.53 -9.42
N ILE A 413 -5.50 3.49 -10.27
CA ILE A 413 -5.34 2.10 -9.83
C ILE A 413 -3.97 1.93 -9.20
N PHE A 414 -2.89 2.34 -9.89
CA PHE A 414 -1.53 2.19 -9.39
C PHE A 414 -1.28 3.01 -8.13
N TYR A 415 -1.77 4.23 -8.07
CA TYR A 415 -1.68 5.08 -6.89
C TYR A 415 -2.24 4.39 -5.64
N ASN A 416 -3.47 3.86 -5.72
CA ASN A 416 -4.12 3.20 -4.58
C ASN A 416 -3.56 1.78 -4.31
N LEU A 417 -3.22 1.02 -5.35
CA LEU A 417 -2.73 -0.35 -5.20
C LEU A 417 -1.35 -0.39 -4.55
N PHE A 418 -0.42 0.47 -5.02
CA PHE A 418 0.94 0.48 -4.48
C PHE A 418 0.96 0.99 -3.05
N GLU A 419 0.22 2.07 -2.74
CA GLU A 419 0.02 2.53 -1.37
C GLU A 419 -0.53 1.41 -0.47
N SER A 420 -1.53 0.69 -0.94
CA SER A 420 -2.16 -0.41 -0.18
C SER A 420 -1.19 -1.54 0.12
N ILE A 421 -0.41 -1.99 -0.87
CA ILE A 421 0.54 -3.10 -0.68
C ILE A 421 1.73 -2.66 0.19
N GLU A 422 2.23 -1.46 0.01
CA GLU A 422 3.38 -0.93 0.74
C GLU A 422 3.04 -0.63 2.20
N THR A 423 1.88 -0.01 2.45
CA THR A 423 1.39 0.23 3.81
C THR A 423 1.02 -1.07 4.52
N LEU A 424 0.48 -2.08 3.80
CA LEU A 424 0.28 -3.44 4.33
C LEU A 424 1.59 -4.03 4.82
N ALA A 425 2.64 -4.02 4.00
CA ALA A 425 3.95 -4.55 4.36
C ALA A 425 4.52 -3.84 5.61
N SER A 426 4.41 -2.52 5.66
CA SER A 426 4.87 -1.69 6.78
C SER A 426 4.08 -1.95 8.06
N ALA A 427 2.75 -2.10 7.96
CA ALA A 427 1.88 -2.43 9.09
C ALA A 427 2.18 -3.82 9.65
N VAL A 428 2.40 -4.81 8.79
CA VAL A 428 2.79 -6.17 9.21
C VAL A 428 4.16 -6.15 9.88
N LYS A 429 5.12 -5.43 9.31
CA LYS A 429 6.46 -5.27 9.90
C LYS A 429 6.38 -4.69 11.32
N THR A 430 5.67 -3.58 11.51
CA THR A 430 5.55 -2.97 12.85
C THR A 430 4.76 -3.86 13.80
N LEU A 431 3.75 -4.60 13.33
CA LEU A 431 3.00 -5.55 14.14
C LEU A 431 3.89 -6.66 14.69
N VAL A 432 4.77 -7.23 13.86
CA VAL A 432 5.75 -8.23 14.31
C VAL A 432 6.73 -7.63 15.30
N ASP A 433 7.47 -6.60 14.88
CA ASP A 433 8.63 -6.07 15.59
C ASP A 433 8.26 -5.37 16.91
N ASN A 434 7.08 -4.75 16.95
CA ASN A 434 6.65 -3.88 18.03
C ASN A 434 5.49 -4.41 18.88
N CYS A 435 4.87 -5.52 18.48
CA CYS A 435 3.75 -6.11 19.20
C CYS A 435 3.94 -7.61 19.43
N ILE A 436 3.79 -8.44 18.38
CA ILE A 436 3.65 -9.90 18.49
C ILE A 436 4.80 -10.54 19.28
N VAL A 437 6.07 -10.24 18.93
CA VAL A 437 7.23 -10.85 19.58
C VAL A 437 7.33 -10.58 21.08
N GLY A 438 6.76 -9.47 21.54
CA GLY A 438 6.82 -9.03 22.93
C GLY A 438 5.55 -9.29 23.73
N ILE A 439 4.54 -9.98 23.20
CA ILE A 439 3.34 -10.35 23.94
C ILE A 439 3.70 -11.32 25.08
N THR A 440 3.12 -11.09 26.26
CA THR A 440 3.19 -12.02 27.40
C THR A 440 1.80 -12.40 27.86
N ALA A 441 1.65 -13.59 28.46
CA ALA A 441 0.38 -14.09 28.97
C ALA A 441 0.27 -13.91 30.50
N ASN A 442 -0.90 -13.52 30.98
CA ASN A 442 -1.23 -13.45 32.39
C ASN A 442 -1.82 -14.81 32.86
N LYS A 443 -0.96 -15.83 32.99
CA LYS A 443 -1.34 -17.24 33.20
C LYS A 443 -2.28 -17.46 34.37
N GLU A 444 -1.95 -16.88 35.55
CA GLU A 444 -2.74 -17.03 36.74
C GLU A 444 -4.12 -16.38 36.62
N HIS A 445 -4.18 -15.21 35.97
CA HIS A 445 -5.44 -14.53 35.71
C HIS A 445 -6.32 -15.34 34.75
N CYS A 446 -5.75 -15.84 33.65
CA CYS A 446 -6.47 -16.69 32.71
C CYS A 446 -7.06 -17.94 33.38
N LEU A 447 -6.26 -18.62 34.24
CA LEU A 447 -6.71 -19.80 34.95
C LEU A 447 -7.84 -19.48 35.94
N LYS A 448 -7.71 -18.39 36.71
CA LYS A 448 -8.75 -17.94 37.63
C LYS A 448 -10.07 -17.62 36.95
N GLU A 449 -10.02 -17.04 35.75
CA GLU A 449 -11.24 -16.80 34.96
C GLU A 449 -11.90 -18.11 34.53
N VAL A 450 -11.12 -19.12 34.12
CA VAL A 450 -11.64 -20.46 33.81
C VAL A 450 -12.30 -21.09 35.01
N GLU A 451 -11.65 -21.06 36.17
CA GLU A 451 -12.18 -21.63 37.42
C GLU A 451 -13.49 -20.97 37.87
N ASN A 452 -13.65 -19.67 37.65
CA ASN A 452 -14.85 -18.92 38.00
C ASN A 452 -15.96 -19.02 36.94
N SER A 453 -15.64 -19.49 35.73
CA SER A 453 -16.61 -19.58 34.62
C SER A 453 -17.49 -20.81 34.73
N ILE A 454 -18.76 -20.65 34.38
CA ILE A 454 -19.71 -21.75 34.23
C ILE A 454 -19.40 -22.60 33.00
N GLY A 455 -18.67 -22.07 32.02
CA GLY A 455 -18.29 -22.77 30.81
C GLY A 455 -17.51 -24.05 31.05
N VAL A 456 -16.85 -24.21 32.19
CA VAL A 456 -16.17 -25.44 32.62
C VAL A 456 -17.14 -26.65 32.64
N ILE A 457 -18.40 -26.43 32.93
CA ILE A 457 -19.42 -27.50 33.00
C ILE A 457 -19.59 -28.22 31.67
N THR A 458 -19.37 -27.53 30.54
CA THR A 458 -19.45 -28.12 29.20
C THR A 458 -18.38 -29.20 28.97
N ALA A 459 -17.17 -29.00 29.53
CA ALA A 459 -16.08 -29.98 29.45
C ALA A 459 -16.38 -31.22 30.30
N ILE A 460 -17.18 -31.09 31.35
CA ILE A 460 -17.51 -32.14 32.28
C ILE A 460 -18.82 -32.87 31.87
N CYS A 461 -19.63 -32.24 31.04
CA CYS A 461 -20.92 -32.77 30.58
C CYS A 461 -20.86 -34.25 30.07
N PRO A 462 -19.83 -34.73 29.33
CA PRO A 462 -19.71 -36.11 28.91
C PRO A 462 -19.61 -37.10 30.07
N TYR A 463 -19.15 -36.68 31.24
CA TYR A 463 -18.94 -37.55 32.42
C TYR A 463 -20.13 -37.59 33.33
N VAL A 464 -20.83 -36.46 33.50
CA VAL A 464 -21.94 -36.32 34.44
C VAL A 464 -23.33 -36.34 33.79
N GLY A 465 -23.39 -36.25 32.49
CA GLY A 465 -24.62 -36.12 31.71
C GLY A 465 -25.16 -34.71 31.61
N TYR A 466 -25.94 -34.42 30.55
CA TYR A 466 -26.42 -33.07 30.22
C TYR A 466 -27.33 -32.49 31.29
N GLU A 467 -28.29 -33.24 31.82
CA GLU A 467 -29.26 -32.76 32.82
C GLU A 467 -28.58 -32.41 34.14
N THR A 468 -27.66 -33.25 34.63
CA THR A 468 -26.85 -33.02 35.80
C THR A 468 -25.99 -31.75 35.64
N ALA A 469 -25.31 -31.63 34.48
CA ALA A 469 -24.52 -30.50 34.14
C ALA A 469 -25.35 -29.19 34.12
N ALA A 470 -26.53 -29.20 33.50
CA ALA A 470 -27.43 -28.06 33.46
C ALA A 470 -27.92 -27.62 34.86
N ASN A 471 -28.19 -28.59 35.75
CA ASN A 471 -28.60 -28.29 37.15
C ASN A 471 -27.45 -27.68 37.94
N ILE A 472 -26.22 -28.17 37.79
CA ILE A 472 -25.01 -27.59 38.41
C ILE A 472 -24.77 -26.17 37.91
N ALA A 473 -24.87 -25.93 36.58
CA ALA A 473 -24.72 -24.60 36.02
C ALA A 473 -25.74 -23.60 36.58
N LYS A 474 -27.01 -23.99 36.72
CA LYS A 474 -28.07 -23.16 37.34
C LYS A 474 -27.78 -22.87 38.80
N GLU A 475 -27.28 -23.85 39.55
CA GLU A 475 -26.92 -23.72 40.94
C GLU A 475 -25.71 -22.79 41.12
N ALA A 476 -24.67 -22.96 40.32
CA ALA A 476 -23.50 -22.09 40.29
C ALA A 476 -23.88 -20.63 40.01
N LEU A 477 -24.72 -20.37 39.00
CA LEU A 477 -25.25 -19.05 38.67
C LEU A 477 -26.02 -18.42 39.87
N ARG A 478 -26.88 -19.20 40.52
CA ARG A 478 -27.72 -18.72 41.60
C ARG A 478 -26.94 -18.43 42.90
N THR A 479 -25.92 -19.26 43.18
CA THR A 479 -25.20 -19.22 44.47
C THR A 479 -23.87 -18.47 44.40
N GLY A 480 -23.33 -18.21 43.17
CA GLY A 480 -21.99 -17.64 42.99
C GLY A 480 -20.84 -18.63 43.30
N ARG A 481 -21.16 -19.92 43.52
CA ARG A 481 -20.17 -20.95 43.85
C ARG A 481 -19.50 -21.48 42.58
N GLN A 482 -18.25 -21.90 42.72
CA GLN A 482 -17.54 -22.50 41.61
C GLN A 482 -18.14 -23.86 41.23
N VAL A 483 -18.14 -24.15 39.93
CA VAL A 483 -18.64 -25.45 39.38
C VAL A 483 -17.87 -26.63 39.97
N ARG A 484 -16.54 -26.50 40.14
CA ARG A 484 -15.71 -27.53 40.78
C ARG A 484 -16.19 -27.91 42.15
N ASP A 485 -16.44 -26.92 43.03
CA ASP A 485 -16.87 -27.16 44.42
C ASP A 485 -18.20 -27.87 44.49
N LEU A 486 -19.14 -27.51 43.59
CA LEU A 486 -20.46 -28.15 43.54
C LEU A 486 -20.36 -29.61 43.02
N ILE A 487 -19.45 -29.91 42.13
CA ILE A 487 -19.22 -31.28 41.59
C ILE A 487 -18.62 -32.17 42.67
N LEU A 488 -17.59 -31.70 43.38
CA LEU A 488 -16.94 -32.45 44.46
C LEU A 488 -17.88 -32.71 45.61
N GLU A 489 -18.63 -31.68 46.06
CA GLU A 489 -19.61 -31.81 47.13
C GLU A 489 -20.72 -32.83 46.83
N LYS A 490 -21.15 -32.91 45.57
CA LYS A 490 -22.16 -33.86 45.09
C LYS A 490 -21.59 -35.24 44.81
N GLY A 491 -20.29 -35.46 44.95
CA GLY A 491 -19.61 -36.74 44.66
C GLY A 491 -19.76 -37.20 43.23
N LEU A 492 -19.83 -36.27 42.28
CA LEU A 492 -20.00 -36.56 40.86
C LEU A 492 -18.69 -36.85 40.13
N MET A 493 -17.57 -36.41 40.70
CA MET A 493 -16.20 -36.72 40.24
C MET A 493 -15.26 -36.64 41.48
N ASP A 494 -14.17 -37.38 41.42
CA ASP A 494 -13.06 -37.31 42.36
C ASP A 494 -12.15 -36.12 42.06
N GLU A 495 -11.26 -35.71 42.99
CA GLU A 495 -10.31 -34.58 42.84
C GLU A 495 -9.39 -34.69 41.63
#